data_04eec7e62b1a980b0e954e5693182b0b
#
_entry.id   04eec7e62b1a980b0e954e5693182b0b
#
_cell.length_a   1.000
_cell.length_b   1.000
_cell.length_c   1.000
_cell.angle_alpha   90.00
_cell.angle_beta   90.00
_cell.angle_gamma   90.00
#
_symmetry.space_group_name_H-M   'P 1'
#
loop_
_entity.id
_entity.type
_entity.pdbx_description
1 polymer ?
#
loop_
_entity_poly.entity_id
_entity_poly.type
_entity_poly.pdbx_seq_one_letter_code
_entity_poly.pdbx_strand_id
1 'polypeptide(L)'
;MRQDDRAAFDRALHPARVSAYAPGQFVGQESFMTAGEIRALARQAGIGPGVTVLDLCCGVAGPGRFLTRELGCAYLGVDASASAVAIARERAGDLPCRFATAHIPPLPAGSFDVVLLLETMLAFEDKDALVREIAAALRPGGRLALTLEEGPPLTTAERAAMPDADTVWLTTFDAMAASLERAGLVVTWQEDHSHAHRAMAQALADAFAADAEGIAAQIRRRALDELLAAHRLWIEWLGDARVRKLALVAERAH
;
A
#
# COMPACT_ATOMS: atom_id res chain seq x y z
N MET A 1 -16.73 -2.60 4.54
CA MET A 1 -16.38 -3.36 5.79
C MET A 1 -16.74 -2.51 7.00
N ARG A 2 -17.48 -3.06 7.98
CA ARG A 2 -17.85 -2.30 9.19
C ARG A 2 -16.62 -2.05 10.05
N GLN A 3 -16.67 -1.04 10.92
CA GLN A 3 -15.54 -0.62 11.76
C GLN A 3 -15.01 -1.75 12.67
N ASP A 4 -15.91 -2.60 13.20
CA ASP A 4 -15.56 -3.77 14.02
C ASP A 4 -14.91 -4.90 13.22
N ASP A 5 -15.18 -4.97 11.92
CA ASP A 5 -14.66 -6.04 11.04
C ASP A 5 -13.15 -5.88 10.79
N ARG A 6 -12.62 -4.63 10.72
CA ARG A 6 -11.21 -4.38 10.40
C ARG A 6 -10.25 -4.89 11.49
N ALA A 7 -10.56 -4.60 12.75
CA ALA A 7 -9.74 -5.06 13.87
C ALA A 7 -9.77 -6.59 14.03
N ALA A 8 -10.92 -7.22 13.78
CA ALA A 8 -11.03 -8.66 13.76
C ALA A 8 -10.22 -9.27 12.62
N PHE A 9 -10.28 -8.66 11.44
CA PHE A 9 -9.53 -9.08 10.26
C PHE A 9 -8.02 -9.01 10.49
N ASP A 10 -7.52 -7.87 11.00
CA ASP A 10 -6.10 -7.70 11.33
C ASP A 10 -5.63 -8.75 12.34
N ARG A 11 -6.39 -8.97 13.44
CA ARG A 11 -6.03 -9.98 14.44
C ARG A 11 -6.03 -11.40 13.91
N ALA A 12 -7.05 -11.76 13.12
CA ALA A 12 -7.19 -13.12 12.59
C ALA A 12 -6.06 -13.49 11.62
N LEU A 13 -5.62 -12.54 10.80
CA LEU A 13 -4.61 -12.79 9.78
C LEU A 13 -3.17 -12.57 10.27
N HIS A 14 -2.98 -11.88 11.39
CA HIS A 14 -1.65 -11.51 11.87
C HIS A 14 -0.70 -12.69 12.07
N PRO A 15 -1.08 -13.82 12.74
CA PRO A 15 -0.18 -14.95 12.90
C PRO A 15 0.27 -15.56 11.56
N ALA A 16 -0.66 -15.73 10.63
CA ALA A 16 -0.37 -16.25 9.31
C ALA A 16 0.53 -15.31 8.50
N ARG A 17 0.31 -13.99 8.58
CA ARG A 17 1.22 -13.00 7.99
C ARG A 17 2.63 -13.10 8.57
N VAL A 18 2.76 -13.15 9.89
CA VAL A 18 4.08 -13.31 10.54
C VAL A 18 4.80 -14.57 10.03
N SER A 19 4.09 -15.68 9.84
CA SER A 19 4.69 -16.93 9.37
C SER A 19 5.07 -16.94 7.89
N ALA A 20 4.38 -16.15 7.05
CA ALA A 20 4.62 -16.08 5.61
C ALA A 20 5.89 -15.30 5.25
N TYR A 21 6.25 -14.31 6.08
CA TYR A 21 7.43 -13.49 5.83
C TYR A 21 8.69 -14.10 6.45
N ALA A 22 9.83 -13.90 5.80
CA ALA A 22 11.13 -14.21 6.40
C ALA A 22 11.35 -13.38 7.69
N PRO A 23 12.16 -13.86 8.63
CA PRO A 23 12.44 -13.16 9.89
C PRO A 23 12.82 -11.69 9.67
N GLY A 24 12.14 -10.77 10.36
CA GLY A 24 12.37 -9.33 10.27
C GLY A 24 11.82 -8.65 9.01
N GLN A 25 11.14 -9.38 8.11
CA GLN A 25 10.55 -8.80 6.91
C GLN A 25 9.08 -8.40 7.06
N PHE A 26 8.39 -8.86 8.09
CA PHE A 26 7.06 -8.40 8.45
C PHE A 26 7.14 -7.28 9.48
N VAL A 27 6.62 -6.11 9.15
CA VAL A 27 6.58 -4.92 10.02
C VAL A 27 5.15 -4.44 10.28
N GLY A 28 4.17 -5.31 10.00
CA GLY A 28 2.74 -5.02 10.15
C GLY A 28 2.09 -4.43 8.88
N GLN A 29 2.71 -4.65 7.72
CA GLN A 29 2.14 -4.28 6.42
C GLN A 29 1.01 -5.25 6.02
N GLU A 30 0.04 -4.72 5.27
CA GLU A 30 -1.06 -5.49 4.68
C GLU A 30 -0.90 -5.53 3.15
N SER A 31 0.29 -5.91 2.70
CA SER A 31 0.71 -5.87 1.30
C SER A 31 1.66 -7.03 1.01
N PHE A 32 2.18 -7.12 -0.22
CA PHE A 32 3.22 -8.10 -0.56
C PHE A 32 4.64 -7.58 -0.32
N MET A 33 4.80 -6.30 0.01
CA MET A 33 6.11 -5.69 0.27
C MET A 33 6.78 -6.28 1.51
N THR A 34 8.08 -6.47 1.42
CA THR A 34 8.95 -6.79 2.56
C THR A 34 9.47 -5.52 3.24
N ALA A 35 9.94 -5.63 4.49
CA ALA A 35 10.63 -4.52 5.17
C ALA A 35 11.86 -4.03 4.37
N GLY A 36 12.55 -4.93 3.67
CA GLY A 36 13.67 -4.60 2.79
C GLY A 36 13.26 -3.67 1.65
N GLU A 37 12.18 -4.00 0.94
CA GLU A 37 11.64 -3.21 -0.17
C GLU A 37 11.10 -1.86 0.32
N ILE A 38 10.36 -1.83 1.44
CA ILE A 38 9.88 -0.58 2.06
C ILE A 38 11.06 0.34 2.39
N ARG A 39 12.14 -0.21 2.98
CA ARG A 39 13.35 0.55 3.30
C ARG A 39 14.07 1.04 2.04
N ALA A 40 14.18 0.22 1.00
CA ALA A 40 14.80 0.60 -0.26
C ALA A 40 14.05 1.77 -0.92
N LEU A 41 12.73 1.66 -1.06
CA LEU A 41 11.89 2.73 -1.60
C LEU A 41 12.00 4.02 -0.78
N ALA A 42 11.97 3.92 0.56
CA ALA A 42 12.12 5.08 1.45
C ALA A 42 13.47 5.79 1.28
N ARG A 43 14.57 5.04 1.08
CA ARG A 43 15.90 5.61 0.79
C ARG A 43 15.93 6.34 -0.55
N GLN A 44 15.31 5.76 -1.59
CA GLN A 44 15.20 6.41 -2.90
C GLN A 44 14.37 7.69 -2.82
N ALA A 45 13.34 7.70 -1.97
CA ALA A 45 12.55 8.91 -1.69
C ALA A 45 13.27 9.93 -0.79
N GLY A 46 14.44 9.60 -0.24
CA GLY A 46 15.20 10.49 0.62
C GLY A 46 14.61 10.63 2.03
N ILE A 47 13.84 9.64 2.52
CA ILE A 47 13.28 9.67 3.87
C ILE A 47 14.41 9.55 4.90
N GLY A 48 14.42 10.45 5.87
CA GLY A 48 15.42 10.50 6.93
C GLY A 48 15.09 11.53 8.02
N PRO A 49 16.05 11.83 8.91
CA PRO A 49 15.84 12.81 9.98
C PRO A 49 15.47 14.19 9.42
N GLY A 50 14.44 14.81 9.99
CA GLY A 50 13.97 16.13 9.56
C GLY A 50 13.03 16.15 8.34
N VAL A 51 12.85 15.00 7.67
CA VAL A 51 11.93 14.85 6.53
C VAL A 51 10.51 14.69 7.04
N THR A 52 9.57 15.41 6.45
CA THR A 52 8.14 15.29 6.72
C THR A 52 7.48 14.37 5.71
N VAL A 53 6.88 13.29 6.20
CA VAL A 53 6.25 12.24 5.38
C VAL A 53 4.73 12.25 5.58
N LEU A 54 3.99 12.29 4.48
CA LEU A 54 2.55 12.00 4.44
C LEU A 54 2.35 10.61 3.84
N ASP A 55 1.72 9.71 4.58
CA ASP A 55 1.42 8.34 4.13
C ASP A 55 -0.10 8.23 3.89
N LEU A 56 -0.47 8.08 2.63
CA LEU A 56 -1.85 8.00 2.19
C LEU A 56 -2.33 6.54 2.20
N CYS A 57 -3.54 6.32 2.72
CA CYS A 57 -4.09 4.96 2.93
C CYS A 57 -3.20 4.10 3.83
N CYS A 58 -2.72 4.69 4.93
CA CYS A 58 -1.71 4.08 5.80
C CYS A 58 -2.18 2.79 6.52
N GLY A 59 -3.48 2.48 6.51
CA GLY A 59 -4.05 1.35 7.22
C GLY A 59 -3.67 1.36 8.70
N VAL A 60 -3.16 0.24 9.21
CA VAL A 60 -2.63 0.11 10.58
C VAL A 60 -1.20 0.64 10.73
N ALA A 61 -0.68 1.32 9.71
CA ALA A 61 0.59 2.04 9.65
C ALA A 61 1.84 1.20 10.00
N GLY A 62 1.86 -0.08 9.61
CA GLY A 62 3.05 -0.92 9.78
C GLY A 62 4.30 -0.31 9.13
N PRO A 63 4.29 -0.03 7.81
CA PRO A 63 5.38 0.64 7.10
C PRO A 63 5.78 1.98 7.73
N GLY A 64 4.81 2.86 7.98
CA GLY A 64 5.09 4.20 8.52
C GLY A 64 5.77 4.19 9.87
N ARG A 65 5.29 3.35 10.81
CA ARG A 65 5.92 3.16 12.13
C ARG A 65 7.34 2.58 12.02
N PHE A 66 7.53 1.65 11.09
CA PHE A 66 8.84 1.07 10.79
C PHE A 66 9.81 2.13 10.29
N LEU A 67 9.41 2.94 9.30
CA LEU A 67 10.24 4.01 8.75
C LEU A 67 10.55 5.11 9.79
N THR A 68 9.56 5.50 10.61
CA THR A 68 9.79 6.48 11.68
C THR A 68 10.82 5.99 12.69
N ARG A 69 10.75 4.70 13.07
CA ARG A 69 11.70 4.10 14.02
C ARG A 69 13.11 3.98 13.44
N GLU A 70 13.23 3.57 12.18
CA GLU A 70 14.53 3.32 11.55
C GLU A 70 15.19 4.57 11.01
N LEU A 71 14.41 5.49 10.46
CA LEU A 71 14.93 6.63 9.69
C LEU A 71 14.70 7.98 10.38
N GLY A 72 13.88 8.05 11.44
CA GLY A 72 13.70 9.26 12.24
C GLY A 72 12.93 10.38 11.55
N CYS A 73 12.06 10.07 10.59
CA CYS A 73 11.22 11.07 9.91
C CYS A 73 10.06 11.56 10.79
N ALA A 74 9.53 12.74 10.49
CA ALA A 74 8.24 13.21 11.01
C ALA A 74 7.11 12.63 10.13
N TYR A 75 6.18 11.87 10.73
CA TYR A 75 5.21 11.06 10.00
C TYR A 75 3.77 11.49 10.27
N LEU A 76 2.97 11.60 9.21
CA LEU A 76 1.51 11.73 9.25
C LEU A 76 0.89 10.63 8.38
N GLY A 77 0.22 9.66 9.01
CA GLY A 77 -0.58 8.65 8.32
C GLY A 77 -2.04 9.07 8.19
N VAL A 78 -2.63 8.84 7.04
CA VAL A 78 -4.04 9.13 6.75
C VAL A 78 -4.72 7.90 6.20
N ASP A 79 -5.88 7.55 6.74
CA ASP A 79 -6.71 6.46 6.25
C ASP A 79 -8.20 6.78 6.45
N ALA A 80 -9.06 6.27 5.57
CA ALA A 80 -10.50 6.42 5.68
C ALA A 80 -11.10 5.59 6.81
N SER A 81 -10.43 4.52 7.22
CA SER A 81 -10.87 3.60 8.28
C SER A 81 -10.49 4.12 9.66
N ALA A 82 -11.45 4.65 10.41
CA ALA A 82 -11.23 5.10 11.79
C ALA A 82 -10.70 3.97 12.70
N SER A 83 -11.10 2.71 12.46
CA SER A 83 -10.59 1.57 13.22
C SER A 83 -9.15 1.23 12.89
N ALA A 84 -8.73 1.31 11.62
CA ALA A 84 -7.33 1.16 11.24
C ALA A 84 -6.47 2.26 11.88
N VAL A 85 -6.92 3.51 11.83
CA VAL A 85 -6.25 4.65 12.48
C VAL A 85 -6.17 4.48 14.00
N ALA A 86 -7.20 3.94 14.66
CA ALA A 86 -7.14 3.64 16.10
C ALA A 86 -6.06 2.60 16.43
N ILE A 87 -5.99 1.51 15.66
CA ILE A 87 -4.93 0.48 15.78
C ILE A 87 -3.54 1.08 15.50
N ALA A 88 -3.43 1.95 14.48
CA ALA A 88 -2.17 2.60 14.15
C ALA A 88 -1.65 3.47 15.31
N ARG A 89 -2.54 4.25 15.96
CA ARG A 89 -2.22 5.07 17.14
C ARG A 89 -1.77 4.21 18.32
N GLU A 90 -2.52 3.15 18.64
CA GLU A 90 -2.18 2.22 19.71
C GLU A 90 -0.79 1.60 19.51
N ARG A 91 -0.53 1.12 18.29
CA ARG A 91 0.75 0.47 17.95
C ARG A 91 1.92 1.42 17.80
N ALA A 92 1.67 2.71 17.59
CA ALA A 92 2.74 3.71 17.51
C ALA A 92 3.36 4.00 18.88
N GLY A 93 2.58 3.94 19.96
CA GLY A 93 3.06 4.25 21.30
C GLY A 93 3.70 5.65 21.32
N ASP A 94 4.95 5.74 21.78
CA ASP A 94 5.71 6.99 21.91
C ASP A 94 6.43 7.42 20.61
N LEU A 95 6.27 6.70 19.50
CA LEU A 95 6.86 7.12 18.21
C LEU A 95 6.24 8.46 17.76
N PRO A 96 7.03 9.37 17.15
CA PRO A 96 6.55 10.68 16.69
C PRO A 96 5.70 10.55 15.42
N CYS A 97 4.70 9.64 15.46
CA CYS A 97 3.73 9.41 14.41
C CYS A 97 2.43 10.13 14.73
N ARG A 98 1.90 10.86 13.76
CA ARG A 98 0.54 11.44 13.81
C ARG A 98 -0.37 10.70 12.85
N PHE A 99 -1.66 10.67 13.16
CA PHE A 99 -2.64 9.97 12.34
C PHE A 99 -3.93 10.78 12.22
N ALA A 100 -4.52 10.78 11.04
CA ALA A 100 -5.83 11.39 10.78
C ALA A 100 -6.75 10.39 10.07
N THR A 101 -8.05 10.46 10.40
CA THR A 101 -9.07 9.74 9.66
C THR A 101 -9.64 10.69 8.61
N ALA A 102 -9.45 10.37 7.34
CA ALA A 102 -9.99 11.15 6.22
C ALA A 102 -10.13 10.30 4.97
N HIS A 103 -11.14 10.60 4.17
CA HIS A 103 -11.20 10.13 2.78
C HIS A 103 -10.31 10.99 1.92
N ILE A 104 -9.61 10.40 0.98
CA ILE A 104 -8.77 11.10 0.01
C ILE A 104 -9.23 10.77 -1.42
N PRO A 105 -9.18 11.71 -2.39
CA PRO A 105 -9.06 13.15 -2.19
C PRO A 105 -10.27 13.77 -1.42
N PRO A 106 -10.17 14.98 -0.84
CA PRO A 106 -8.98 15.87 -0.82
C PRO A 106 -7.90 15.42 0.17
N LEU A 107 -6.65 15.82 -0.10
CA LEU A 107 -5.55 15.56 0.80
C LEU A 107 -5.56 16.52 2.01
N PRO A 108 -5.00 16.10 3.18
CA PRO A 108 -4.84 17.02 4.31
C PRO A 108 -4.00 18.24 3.92
N ALA A 109 -4.39 19.40 4.45
CA ALA A 109 -3.61 20.62 4.28
C ALA A 109 -2.20 20.46 4.85
N GLY A 110 -1.19 20.90 4.11
CA GLY A 110 0.21 20.82 4.52
C GLY A 110 1.15 20.93 3.34
N SER A 111 2.42 20.87 3.65
CA SER A 111 3.49 20.82 2.67
C SER A 111 4.50 19.79 3.14
N PHE A 112 4.71 18.74 2.34
CA PHE A 112 5.46 17.55 2.71
C PHE A 112 6.71 17.41 1.84
N ASP A 113 7.76 16.83 2.41
CA ASP A 113 8.96 16.48 1.67
C ASP A 113 8.76 15.18 0.88
N VAL A 114 8.01 14.24 1.46
CA VAL A 114 7.66 12.96 0.82
C VAL A 114 6.19 12.63 1.05
N VAL A 115 5.54 12.17 -0.02
CA VAL A 115 4.23 11.49 0.06
C VAL A 115 4.45 10.02 -0.26
N LEU A 116 3.92 9.13 0.58
CA LEU A 116 3.88 7.69 0.37
C LEU A 116 2.47 7.26 -0.09
N LEU A 117 2.40 6.35 -1.05
CA LEU A 117 1.19 5.65 -1.44
C LEU A 117 1.54 4.19 -1.76
N LEU A 118 1.47 3.33 -0.76
CA LEU A 118 1.93 1.95 -0.84
C LEU A 118 0.78 0.98 -1.05
N GLU A 119 0.82 0.19 -2.13
CA GLU A 119 -0.13 -0.89 -2.45
C GLU A 119 -1.61 -0.45 -2.57
N THR A 120 -1.84 0.83 -2.86
CA THR A 120 -3.20 1.39 -2.89
C THR A 120 -3.51 2.27 -4.11
N MET A 121 -2.55 2.48 -5.03
CA MET A 121 -2.82 3.24 -6.26
C MET A 121 -3.95 2.62 -7.09
N LEU A 122 -4.09 1.30 -7.08
CA LEU A 122 -5.16 0.60 -7.77
C LEU A 122 -6.58 0.97 -7.26
N ALA A 123 -6.71 1.42 -6.02
CA ALA A 123 -8.01 1.76 -5.44
C ALA A 123 -8.62 3.07 -5.98
N PHE A 124 -7.85 3.84 -6.72
CA PHE A 124 -8.30 5.12 -7.27
C PHE A 124 -8.62 5.00 -8.76
N GLU A 125 -9.87 5.27 -9.14
CA GLU A 125 -10.29 5.33 -10.54
C GLU A 125 -9.69 6.56 -11.23
N ASP A 126 -9.89 7.76 -10.66
CA ASP A 126 -9.31 9.01 -11.15
C ASP A 126 -7.91 9.25 -10.55
N LYS A 127 -6.91 8.63 -11.16
CA LYS A 127 -5.52 8.79 -10.76
C LYS A 127 -4.97 10.18 -11.05
N ASP A 128 -5.46 10.82 -12.10
CA ASP A 128 -5.04 12.18 -12.47
C ASP A 128 -5.44 13.20 -11.39
N ALA A 129 -6.63 13.09 -10.84
CA ALA A 129 -7.06 13.94 -9.73
C ALA A 129 -6.20 13.72 -8.49
N LEU A 130 -5.97 12.46 -8.11
CA LEU A 130 -5.13 12.11 -6.96
C LEU A 130 -3.70 12.63 -7.13
N VAL A 131 -3.07 12.38 -8.26
CA VAL A 131 -1.68 12.79 -8.55
C VAL A 131 -1.52 14.32 -8.53
N ARG A 132 -2.50 15.07 -9.06
CA ARG A 132 -2.49 16.55 -8.97
C ARG A 132 -2.53 17.04 -7.52
N GLU A 133 -3.37 16.44 -6.67
CA GLU A 133 -3.42 16.82 -5.25
C GLU A 133 -2.14 16.44 -4.51
N ILE A 134 -1.57 15.27 -4.81
CA ILE A 134 -0.27 14.87 -4.25
C ILE A 134 0.82 15.87 -4.65
N ALA A 135 0.90 16.24 -5.93
CA ALA A 135 1.85 17.24 -6.40
C ALA A 135 1.67 18.60 -5.70
N ALA A 136 0.43 19.02 -5.45
CA ALA A 136 0.14 20.26 -4.73
C ALA A 136 0.57 20.19 -3.26
N ALA A 137 0.48 19.02 -2.61
CA ALA A 137 0.87 18.81 -1.22
C ALA A 137 2.40 18.65 -1.04
N LEU A 138 3.13 18.34 -2.09
CA LEU A 138 4.59 18.23 -2.05
C LEU A 138 5.24 19.62 -2.10
N ARG A 139 6.36 19.79 -1.42
CA ARG A 139 7.25 20.95 -1.59
C ARG A 139 7.93 20.91 -2.95
N PRO A 140 8.44 22.04 -3.49
CA PRO A 140 9.37 21.99 -4.61
C PRO A 140 10.55 21.07 -4.30
N GLY A 141 10.90 20.15 -5.20
CA GLY A 141 11.88 19.09 -4.97
C GLY A 141 11.41 17.95 -4.05
N GLY A 142 10.16 17.99 -3.57
CA GLY A 142 9.56 16.90 -2.79
C GLY A 142 9.24 15.68 -3.66
N ARG A 143 9.07 14.52 -3.05
CA ARG A 143 8.96 13.24 -3.77
C ARG A 143 7.69 12.47 -3.43
N LEU A 144 7.10 11.89 -4.46
CA LEU A 144 6.09 10.83 -4.34
C LEU A 144 6.79 9.48 -4.44
N ALA A 145 6.64 8.64 -3.42
CA ALA A 145 7.05 7.24 -3.45
C ALA A 145 5.80 6.35 -3.44
N LEU A 146 5.62 5.55 -4.47
CA LEU A 146 4.43 4.72 -4.63
C LEU A 146 4.76 3.33 -5.12
N THR A 147 3.80 2.42 -4.93
CA THR A 147 3.74 1.17 -5.68
C THR A 147 2.61 1.23 -6.69
N LEU A 148 2.80 0.57 -7.81
CA LEU A 148 1.87 0.54 -8.94
C LEU A 148 1.61 -0.91 -9.35
N GLU A 149 0.37 -1.31 -9.34
CA GLU A 149 -0.12 -2.51 -10.03
C GLU A 149 -0.32 -2.15 -11.50
N GLU A 150 0.76 -2.36 -12.28
CA GLU A 150 0.83 -1.97 -13.68
C GLU A 150 0.17 -3.03 -14.56
N GLY A 151 -0.72 -2.59 -15.42
CA GLY A 151 -1.36 -3.42 -16.42
C GLY A 151 -2.53 -2.73 -17.10
N PRO A 152 -3.04 -3.28 -18.22
CA PRO A 152 -4.24 -2.73 -18.85
C PRO A 152 -5.46 -2.88 -17.91
N PRO A 153 -6.53 -2.08 -18.09
CA PRO A 153 -7.75 -2.20 -17.31
C PRO A 153 -8.31 -3.62 -17.30
N LEU A 154 -8.96 -4.01 -16.19
CA LEU A 154 -9.58 -5.33 -16.08
C LEU A 154 -10.65 -5.53 -17.16
N THR A 155 -10.61 -6.68 -17.81
CA THR A 155 -11.70 -7.14 -18.69
C THR A 155 -12.95 -7.45 -17.88
N THR A 156 -14.09 -7.59 -18.57
CA THR A 156 -15.36 -7.99 -17.92
C THR A 156 -15.24 -9.33 -17.18
N ALA A 157 -14.50 -10.29 -17.75
CA ALA A 157 -14.30 -11.59 -17.15
C ALA A 157 -13.41 -11.50 -15.88
N GLU A 158 -12.34 -10.72 -15.92
CA GLU A 158 -11.46 -10.49 -14.77
C GLU A 158 -12.20 -9.75 -13.64
N ARG A 159 -13.04 -8.74 -13.98
CA ARG A 159 -13.88 -8.07 -12.98
C ARG A 159 -14.86 -9.02 -12.31
N ALA A 160 -15.46 -9.93 -13.08
CA ALA A 160 -16.39 -10.92 -12.54
C ALA A 160 -15.70 -11.94 -11.60
N ALA A 161 -14.41 -12.20 -11.83
CA ALA A 161 -13.62 -13.15 -11.03
C ALA A 161 -12.99 -12.50 -9.79
N MET A 162 -12.67 -11.20 -9.84
CA MET A 162 -11.97 -10.48 -8.76
C MET A 162 -12.95 -10.08 -7.65
N PRO A 163 -12.76 -10.56 -6.42
CA PRO A 163 -13.46 -10.01 -5.26
C PRO A 163 -13.20 -8.50 -5.12
N ASP A 164 -14.22 -7.73 -4.78
CA ASP A 164 -14.13 -6.26 -4.63
C ASP A 164 -13.55 -5.54 -5.87
N ALA A 165 -13.85 -6.02 -7.09
CA ALA A 165 -13.34 -5.50 -8.36
C ALA A 165 -13.58 -3.99 -8.55
N ASP A 166 -14.59 -3.41 -7.87
CA ASP A 166 -14.89 -1.98 -7.86
C ASP A 166 -13.81 -1.14 -7.18
N THR A 167 -12.87 -1.78 -6.50
CA THR A 167 -11.68 -1.14 -5.90
C THR A 167 -10.41 -1.44 -6.68
N VAL A 168 -10.48 -2.04 -7.87
CA VAL A 168 -9.31 -2.44 -8.67
C VAL A 168 -9.34 -1.74 -10.04
N TRP A 169 -8.58 -0.66 -10.12
CA TRP A 169 -8.41 0.17 -11.31
C TRP A 169 -6.95 0.14 -11.76
N LEU A 170 -6.60 -0.85 -12.59
CA LEU A 170 -5.24 -0.98 -13.14
C LEU A 170 -4.97 0.13 -14.16
N THR A 171 -3.69 0.49 -14.31
CA THR A 171 -3.22 1.43 -15.32
C THR A 171 -1.85 0.99 -15.82
N THR A 172 -1.53 1.30 -17.08
CA THR A 172 -0.21 1.03 -17.63
C THR A 172 0.83 2.00 -17.06
N PHE A 173 2.10 1.61 -17.05
CA PHE A 173 3.20 2.49 -16.63
C PHE A 173 3.23 3.78 -17.45
N ASP A 174 3.07 3.69 -18.78
CA ASP A 174 3.10 4.87 -19.66
C ASP A 174 1.97 5.86 -19.32
N ALA A 175 0.77 5.36 -19.05
CA ALA A 175 -0.35 6.21 -18.64
C ALA A 175 -0.11 6.86 -17.26
N MET A 176 0.48 6.12 -16.32
CA MET A 176 0.85 6.66 -15.01
C MET A 176 1.98 7.70 -15.13
N ALA A 177 3.02 7.42 -15.92
CA ALA A 177 4.12 8.35 -16.15
C ALA A 177 3.61 9.66 -16.78
N ALA A 178 2.72 9.56 -17.77
CA ALA A 178 2.10 10.74 -18.38
C ALA A 178 1.22 11.52 -17.37
N SER A 179 0.52 10.83 -16.44
CA SER A 179 -0.25 11.47 -15.38
C SER A 179 0.65 12.24 -14.41
N LEU A 180 1.76 11.61 -14.01
CA LEU A 180 2.78 12.23 -13.15
C LEU A 180 3.38 13.48 -13.83
N GLU A 181 3.77 13.37 -15.10
CA GLU A 181 4.35 14.47 -15.86
C GLU A 181 3.38 15.66 -15.98
N ARG A 182 2.10 15.41 -16.29
CA ARG A 182 1.08 16.48 -16.32
C ARG A 182 0.91 17.20 -14.99
N ALA A 183 1.19 16.54 -13.87
CA ALA A 183 1.17 17.11 -12.53
C ALA A 183 2.51 17.76 -12.12
N GLY A 184 3.52 17.76 -12.98
CA GLY A 184 4.85 18.31 -12.69
C GLY A 184 5.73 17.38 -11.84
N LEU A 185 5.47 16.08 -11.90
CA LEU A 185 6.25 15.04 -11.23
C LEU A 185 7.02 14.23 -12.29
N VAL A 186 8.32 14.05 -12.09
CA VAL A 186 9.19 13.27 -13.00
C VAL A 186 9.65 12.01 -12.30
N VAL A 187 9.45 10.85 -12.92
CA VAL A 187 9.94 9.57 -12.38
C VAL A 187 11.46 9.56 -12.38
N THR A 188 12.06 9.42 -11.22
CA THR A 188 13.52 9.43 -11.01
C THR A 188 14.08 8.05 -10.68
N TRP A 189 13.22 7.13 -10.24
CA TRP A 189 13.60 5.77 -9.93
C TRP A 189 12.43 4.81 -10.09
N GLN A 190 12.71 3.58 -10.52
CA GLN A 190 11.74 2.49 -10.57
C GLN A 190 12.42 1.14 -10.34
N GLU A 191 11.67 0.19 -9.78
CA GLU A 191 12.08 -1.20 -9.59
C GLU A 191 10.89 -2.14 -9.80
N ASP A 192 11.13 -3.29 -10.45
CA ASP A 192 10.11 -4.31 -10.68
C ASP A 192 10.19 -5.40 -9.60
N HIS A 193 9.14 -5.51 -8.81
CA HIS A 193 9.01 -6.47 -7.71
C HIS A 193 8.10 -7.65 -8.05
N SER A 194 7.64 -7.78 -9.30
CA SER A 194 6.61 -8.74 -9.71
C SER A 194 6.94 -10.18 -9.29
N HIS A 195 8.19 -10.62 -9.50
CA HIS A 195 8.63 -11.97 -9.12
C HIS A 195 8.59 -12.19 -7.61
N ALA A 196 9.11 -11.25 -6.83
CA ALA A 196 9.13 -11.32 -5.37
C ALA A 196 7.72 -11.27 -4.79
N HIS A 197 6.87 -10.38 -5.31
CA HIS A 197 5.48 -10.24 -4.88
C HIS A 197 4.61 -11.45 -5.26
N ARG A 198 4.87 -12.10 -6.41
CA ARG A 198 4.23 -13.38 -6.72
C ARG A 198 4.54 -14.46 -5.68
N ALA A 199 5.81 -14.59 -5.31
CA ALA A 199 6.24 -15.55 -4.29
C ALA A 199 5.62 -15.23 -2.92
N MET A 200 5.53 -13.94 -2.55
CA MET A 200 4.91 -13.50 -1.31
C MET A 200 3.38 -13.73 -1.31
N ALA A 201 2.70 -13.46 -2.43
CA ALA A 201 1.28 -13.76 -2.58
C ALA A 201 0.99 -15.25 -2.37
N GLN A 202 1.85 -16.13 -2.92
CA GLN A 202 1.76 -17.58 -2.71
C GLN A 202 1.98 -17.94 -1.23
N ALA A 203 3.05 -17.43 -0.60
CA ALA A 203 3.36 -17.72 0.80
C ALA A 203 2.22 -17.27 1.75
N LEU A 204 1.62 -16.13 1.50
CA LEU A 204 0.46 -15.65 2.24
C LEU A 204 -0.78 -16.53 2.02
N ALA A 205 -1.07 -16.90 0.77
CA ALA A 205 -2.19 -17.80 0.47
C ALA A 205 -2.03 -19.16 1.17
N ASP A 206 -0.82 -19.73 1.16
CA ASP A 206 -0.51 -20.98 1.83
C ASP A 206 -0.66 -20.86 3.36
N ALA A 207 -0.16 -19.77 3.95
CA ALA A 207 -0.28 -19.51 5.38
C ALA A 207 -1.74 -19.31 5.82
N PHE A 208 -2.57 -18.61 5.04
CA PHE A 208 -4.00 -18.45 5.32
C PHE A 208 -4.76 -19.77 5.16
N ALA A 209 -4.40 -20.58 4.17
CA ALA A 209 -5.00 -21.91 3.97
C ALA A 209 -4.63 -22.89 5.09
N ALA A 210 -3.42 -22.80 5.63
CA ALA A 210 -2.95 -23.67 6.71
C ALA A 210 -3.74 -23.50 8.02
N ASP A 211 -4.23 -22.27 8.31
CA ASP A 211 -5.09 -21.98 9.48
C ASP A 211 -6.51 -21.56 9.08
N ALA A 212 -7.04 -22.16 8.00
CA ALA A 212 -8.31 -21.73 7.43
C ALA A 212 -9.49 -21.79 8.41
N GLU A 213 -9.54 -22.81 9.30
CA GLU A 213 -10.61 -22.95 10.30
C GLU A 213 -10.50 -21.88 11.41
N GLY A 214 -9.29 -21.63 11.92
CA GLY A 214 -9.04 -20.62 12.95
C GLY A 214 -9.33 -19.20 12.45
N ILE A 215 -8.91 -18.90 11.22
CA ILE A 215 -9.19 -17.62 10.59
C ILE A 215 -10.69 -17.46 10.29
N ALA A 216 -11.34 -18.47 9.68
CA ALA A 216 -12.75 -18.41 9.33
C ALA A 216 -13.67 -18.24 10.55
N ALA A 217 -13.29 -18.79 11.70
CA ALA A 217 -14.02 -18.61 12.95
C ALA A 217 -14.05 -17.13 13.41
N GLN A 218 -13.05 -16.34 13.04
CA GLN A 218 -12.93 -14.93 13.43
C GLN A 218 -13.49 -13.95 12.38
N ILE A 219 -13.29 -14.22 11.09
CA ILE A 219 -13.69 -13.29 10.00
C ILE A 219 -14.79 -13.81 9.08
N ARG A 220 -15.35 -14.99 9.37
CA ARG A 220 -16.31 -15.75 8.57
C ARG A 220 -15.67 -16.43 7.35
N ARG A 221 -16.16 -17.62 7.00
CA ARG A 221 -15.69 -18.44 5.88
C ARG A 221 -15.67 -17.68 4.57
N ARG A 222 -16.75 -16.97 4.23
CA ARG A 222 -16.86 -16.22 2.99
C ARG A 222 -15.74 -15.19 2.82
N ALA A 223 -15.41 -14.43 3.85
CA ALA A 223 -14.35 -13.42 3.78
C ALA A 223 -12.96 -14.05 3.54
N LEU A 224 -12.70 -15.22 4.15
CA LEU A 224 -11.47 -15.97 3.89
C LEU A 224 -11.44 -16.52 2.45
N ASP A 225 -12.55 -17.06 1.96
CA ASP A 225 -12.64 -17.62 0.60
C ASP A 225 -12.43 -16.51 -0.46
N GLU A 226 -12.98 -15.31 -0.26
CA GLU A 226 -12.76 -14.13 -1.09
C GLU A 226 -11.29 -13.68 -1.04
N LEU A 227 -10.66 -13.65 0.15
CA LEU A 227 -9.24 -13.33 0.31
C LEU A 227 -8.35 -14.32 -0.46
N LEU A 228 -8.60 -15.61 -0.31
CA LEU A 228 -7.84 -16.66 -1.01
C LEU A 228 -8.08 -16.60 -2.53
N ALA A 229 -9.28 -16.29 -2.98
CA ALA A 229 -9.60 -16.11 -4.41
C ALA A 229 -8.81 -14.92 -4.99
N ALA A 230 -8.77 -13.78 -4.30
CA ALA A 230 -7.98 -12.63 -4.71
C ALA A 230 -6.47 -12.97 -4.80
N HIS A 231 -5.90 -13.67 -3.81
CA HIS A 231 -4.50 -14.09 -3.86
C HIS A 231 -4.19 -14.99 -5.05
N ARG A 232 -5.09 -15.95 -5.39
CA ARG A 232 -4.92 -16.82 -6.57
C ARG A 232 -4.86 -16.01 -7.86
N LEU A 233 -5.74 -15.02 -8.03
CA LEU A 233 -5.72 -14.14 -9.20
C LEU A 233 -4.42 -13.32 -9.27
N TRP A 234 -3.96 -12.75 -8.15
CA TRP A 234 -2.67 -12.03 -8.13
C TRP A 234 -1.49 -12.95 -8.49
N ILE A 235 -1.45 -14.20 -7.98
CA ILE A 235 -0.41 -15.17 -8.31
C ILE A 235 -0.40 -15.49 -9.80
N GLU A 236 -1.58 -15.71 -10.40
CA GLU A 236 -1.75 -15.96 -11.83
C GLU A 236 -1.29 -14.76 -12.64
N TRP A 237 -1.87 -13.58 -12.39
CA TRP A 237 -1.57 -12.37 -13.15
C TRP A 237 -0.11 -11.92 -13.08
N LEU A 238 0.52 -12.07 -11.93
CA LEU A 238 1.96 -11.82 -11.79
C LEU A 238 2.80 -12.89 -12.48
N GLY A 239 2.30 -14.14 -12.55
CA GLY A 239 2.97 -15.25 -13.23
C GLY A 239 2.98 -15.10 -14.74
N ASP A 240 1.88 -14.63 -15.30
CA ASP A 240 1.67 -14.47 -16.74
C ASP A 240 2.03 -13.08 -17.27
N ALA A 241 2.63 -12.25 -16.40
CA ALA A 241 2.94 -10.83 -16.68
C ALA A 241 1.70 -10.01 -17.14
N ARG A 242 0.48 -10.45 -16.77
CA ARG A 242 -0.76 -9.69 -16.95
C ARG A 242 -0.75 -8.41 -16.12
N VAL A 243 -0.13 -8.49 -14.93
CA VAL A 243 0.12 -7.38 -14.04
C VAL A 243 1.58 -7.40 -13.62
N ARG A 244 2.20 -6.23 -13.51
CA ARG A 244 3.50 -6.04 -12.86
C ARG A 244 3.33 -5.24 -11.57
N LYS A 245 4.21 -5.47 -10.61
CA LYS A 245 4.30 -4.71 -9.37
C LYS A 245 5.54 -3.83 -9.42
N LEU A 246 5.33 -2.54 -9.64
CA LEU A 246 6.41 -1.57 -9.73
C LEU A 246 6.48 -0.70 -8.49
N ALA A 247 7.69 -0.46 -7.98
CA ALA A 247 7.94 0.60 -7.02
C ALA A 247 8.54 1.80 -7.76
N LEU A 248 8.04 3.00 -7.48
CA LEU A 248 8.38 4.23 -8.20
C LEU A 248 8.70 5.35 -7.21
N VAL A 249 9.66 6.20 -7.60
CA VAL A 249 9.85 7.52 -6.99
C VAL A 249 9.73 8.57 -8.10
N ALA A 250 8.88 9.57 -7.88
CA ALA A 250 8.73 10.71 -8.76
C ALA A 250 8.99 12.01 -7.98
N GLU A 251 9.78 12.92 -8.55
CA GLU A 251 10.18 14.18 -7.92
C GLU A 251 9.40 15.36 -8.53
N ARG A 252 8.92 16.25 -7.67
CA ARG A 252 8.28 17.50 -8.09
C ARG A 252 9.35 18.48 -8.59
N ALA A 253 9.17 19.02 -9.80
CA ALA A 253 10.03 20.07 -10.33
C ALA A 253 10.10 21.29 -9.37
N HIS A 254 11.25 21.97 -9.39
CA HIS A 254 11.52 23.17 -8.58
C HIS A 254 10.69 24.39 -9.01
#